data_1d0e773d0eb9a553e07817ac6ac1699c
#
_entry.id   1d0e773d0eb9a553e07817ac6ac1699c
#
_cell.length_a   1.000
_cell.length_b   1.000
_cell.length_c   1.000
_cell.angle_alpha   90.00
_cell.angle_beta   90.00
_cell.angle_gamma   90.00
#
_symmetry.space_group_name_H-M   'P 1'
#
loop_
_entity.id
_entity.type
_entity.pdbx_description
1 polymer ?
#
loop_
_entity_poly.entity_id
_entity_poly.type
_entity_poly.pdbx_seq_one_letter_code
_entity_poly.pdbx_strand_id
1 'polypeptide(L)'
;MEGVSTAKRALAVLLTAVLALGTVLLATGCSSNSGEGSSNSDPITVVFLPDNSSADMEASRDAVAEIIKNATGRDVEIMTTTDYNVAIEALVSGQAQMGYLGAEGYVQANEKNDKVQCAFTASDANGTLDEACYYSRICVKTENADQYASGDTYSIDNIKGKSFSFVSATSTSGFAIPSSSIVSHFGLESSDQLLEDGTFFSSVMFGDSHQGSAVNLLSGNADAAAFDDIDVDMYFDLVSGEPNTVGAVYQVKDDAAAPFDTVRGEQFTIIGITPVLNAPFCYNTDTLSEDEQQAITEAMTSADTAANSAIFYDGEDENATGLVEKESDKTAFVAVEDSWYDPI
;
A
#
# COMPACT_ATOMS: atom_id res chain seq x y z
N MET A 1 49.68 41.49 -21.86
CA MET A 1 48.94 41.30 -20.62
C MET A 1 48.07 42.51 -20.36
N GLU A 2 47.04 42.68 -21.15
CA GLU A 2 45.98 43.68 -20.95
C GLU A 2 44.76 43.17 -21.71
N GLY A 3 43.71 42.76 -20.94
CA GLY A 3 42.50 42.27 -21.63
C GLY A 3 41.48 41.58 -20.74
N VAL A 4 41.58 41.65 -19.38
CA VAL A 4 40.65 40.97 -18.47
C VAL A 4 39.89 41.92 -17.50
N SER A 5 39.96 43.22 -17.72
CA SER A 5 39.44 44.20 -16.75
C SER A 5 38.12 44.91 -17.16
N THR A 6 37.60 44.66 -18.32
CA THR A 6 36.39 45.39 -18.83
C THR A 6 35.08 44.62 -18.78
N ALA A 7 35.11 43.29 -18.62
CA ALA A 7 33.90 42.46 -18.56
C ALA A 7 33.23 42.38 -17.18
N LYS A 8 33.91 42.77 -16.09
CA LYS A 8 33.36 42.72 -14.73
C LYS A 8 32.66 43.97 -14.23
N ARG A 9 32.66 45.04 -15.01
CA ARG A 9 31.99 46.34 -14.65
C ARG A 9 30.65 46.56 -15.32
N ALA A 10 30.26 45.75 -16.33
CA ALA A 10 29.00 45.89 -17.03
C ALA A 10 27.85 45.03 -16.41
N LEU A 11 28.14 44.14 -15.49
CA LEU A 11 27.13 43.27 -14.86
C LEU A 11 26.60 43.78 -13.51
N ALA A 12 27.14 44.85 -12.97
CA ALA A 12 26.75 45.44 -11.70
C ALA A 12 25.75 46.63 -11.81
N VAL A 13 25.38 47.06 -13.00
CA VAL A 13 24.49 48.22 -13.21
C VAL A 13 23.08 47.82 -13.66
N LEU A 14 22.82 46.55 -13.97
CA LEU A 14 21.51 46.05 -14.41
C LEU A 14 20.65 45.38 -13.29
N LEU A 15 21.13 45.33 -12.06
CA LEU A 15 20.40 44.71 -10.93
C LEU A 15 19.77 45.70 -9.94
N THR A 16 19.83 47.01 -10.20
CA THR A 16 19.32 48.04 -9.27
C THR A 16 18.13 48.86 -9.80
N ALA A 17 17.50 48.46 -10.90
CA ALA A 17 16.40 49.21 -11.50
C ALA A 17 15.02 48.55 -11.45
N VAL A 18 14.81 47.47 -10.71
CA VAL A 18 13.51 46.74 -10.61
C VAL A 18 12.89 46.79 -9.19
N LEU A 19 13.45 47.53 -8.25
CA LEU A 19 12.96 47.56 -6.86
C LEU A 19 12.27 48.86 -6.44
N ALA A 20 11.67 49.61 -7.35
CA ALA A 20 10.99 50.87 -7.01
C ALA A 20 9.71 51.13 -7.79
N LEU A 21 8.76 50.15 -7.83
CA LEU A 21 7.36 50.44 -8.23
C LEU A 21 6.43 49.35 -7.66
N GLY A 22 6.02 49.48 -6.40
CA GLY A 22 5.10 48.50 -5.84
C GLY A 22 4.67 48.77 -4.40
N THR A 23 4.52 50.05 -4.02
CA THR A 23 3.89 50.38 -2.74
C THR A 23 2.93 51.54 -2.93
N VAL A 24 1.68 51.25 -3.25
CA VAL A 24 0.47 51.99 -2.85
C VAL A 24 -0.73 51.13 -3.24
N LEU A 25 -1.37 50.56 -2.22
CA LEU A 25 -2.83 50.37 -2.08
C LEU A 25 -3.10 49.42 -0.93
N LEU A 26 -2.98 49.98 0.27
CA LEU A 26 -3.58 49.43 1.47
C LEU A 26 -4.50 50.49 2.02
N ALA A 27 -5.76 50.25 1.95
CA ALA A 27 -6.78 50.62 2.94
C ALA A 27 -8.14 50.63 2.29
N THR A 28 -8.93 49.61 2.61
CA THR A 28 -10.31 49.85 3.09
C THR A 28 -10.97 48.46 3.29
N GLY A 29 -11.55 48.27 4.45
CA GLY A 29 -12.64 47.34 4.62
C GLY A 29 -12.45 46.26 5.67
N CYS A 30 -12.30 46.62 6.95
CA CYS A 30 -12.81 45.76 8.02
C CYS A 30 -14.33 45.75 7.88
N SER A 31 -14.87 44.66 7.42
CA SER A 31 -16.27 44.30 7.69
C SER A 31 -16.25 42.93 8.36
N SER A 32 -16.48 42.94 9.65
CA SER A 32 -16.81 41.78 10.44
C SER A 32 -18.11 41.18 9.91
N ASN A 33 -17.98 40.05 9.20
CA ASN A 33 -19.11 39.15 9.00
C ASN A 33 -18.76 37.83 9.64
N SER A 34 -19.41 37.57 10.75
CA SER A 34 -19.40 36.32 11.48
C SER A 34 -20.22 35.29 10.72
N GLY A 35 -19.61 34.15 10.38
CA GLY A 35 -20.30 32.91 10.11
C GLY A 35 -20.59 32.63 8.65
N GLU A 36 -19.60 32.11 7.96
CA GLU A 36 -19.78 31.13 6.90
C GLU A 36 -18.58 30.20 7.00
N GLY A 37 -18.84 28.90 7.14
CA GLY A 37 -17.81 27.89 7.12
C GLY A 37 -16.99 28.05 5.82
N SER A 38 -15.70 28.18 5.96
CA SER A 38 -14.78 28.11 4.82
C SER A 38 -14.95 26.71 4.23
N SER A 39 -15.79 26.58 3.18
CA SER A 39 -15.75 25.37 2.36
C SER A 39 -14.34 25.31 1.77
N ASN A 40 -13.53 24.38 2.25
CA ASN A 40 -12.25 24.09 1.65
C ASN A 40 -12.54 23.65 0.20
N SER A 41 -12.18 24.48 -0.78
CA SER A 41 -12.46 24.23 -2.20
C SER A 41 -11.37 23.41 -2.88
N ASP A 42 -10.29 23.12 -2.15
CA ASP A 42 -9.19 22.32 -2.68
C ASP A 42 -9.63 20.85 -2.78
N PRO A 43 -9.16 20.08 -3.76
CA PRO A 43 -9.53 18.69 -3.91
C PRO A 43 -9.09 17.86 -2.70
N ILE A 44 -9.76 16.73 -2.45
CA ILE A 44 -9.31 15.71 -1.52
C ILE A 44 -8.35 14.80 -2.29
N THR A 45 -7.11 14.71 -1.89
CA THR A 45 -6.15 13.77 -2.45
C THR A 45 -6.19 12.47 -1.68
N VAL A 46 -6.39 11.35 -2.40
CA VAL A 46 -6.33 9.99 -1.84
C VAL A 46 -5.08 9.31 -2.39
N VAL A 47 -4.14 8.94 -1.54
CA VAL A 47 -2.92 8.25 -1.93
C VAL A 47 -3.07 6.74 -1.82
N PHE A 48 -2.57 6.03 -2.83
CA PHE A 48 -2.53 4.56 -2.89
C PHE A 48 -1.08 4.06 -2.95
N LEU A 49 -0.84 2.90 -2.35
CA LEU A 49 0.42 2.17 -2.40
C LEU A 49 0.75 1.70 -3.83
N PRO A 50 2.01 1.34 -4.12
CA PRO A 50 2.43 0.80 -5.42
C PRO A 50 1.58 -0.36 -5.91
N ASP A 51 1.19 -1.28 -5.04
CA ASP A 51 0.39 -2.47 -5.34
C ASP A 51 -0.96 -2.11 -5.97
N ASN A 52 -1.59 -1.08 -5.43
CA ASN A 52 -2.88 -0.59 -5.90
C ASN A 52 -2.76 0.53 -6.96
N SER A 53 -1.55 0.79 -7.47
CA SER A 53 -1.28 1.83 -8.47
C SER A 53 -1.29 1.32 -9.91
N SER A 54 -1.47 0.02 -10.11
CA SER A 54 -1.56 -0.64 -11.44
C SER A 54 -2.76 -0.14 -12.26
N ALA A 55 -2.72 -0.39 -13.59
CA ALA A 55 -3.83 -0.04 -14.47
C ALA A 55 -5.09 -0.87 -14.16
N ASP A 56 -4.94 -2.11 -13.71
CA ASP A 56 -6.05 -3.01 -13.37
C ASP A 56 -6.87 -2.49 -12.18
N MET A 57 -6.25 -1.66 -11.32
CA MET A 57 -6.90 -1.05 -10.16
C MET A 57 -7.48 0.35 -10.44
N GLU A 58 -7.46 0.84 -11.69
CA GLU A 58 -7.97 2.19 -12.04
C GLU A 58 -9.46 2.32 -11.71
N ALA A 59 -10.27 1.32 -12.08
CA ALA A 59 -11.71 1.33 -11.81
C ALA A 59 -12.04 1.38 -10.32
N SER A 60 -11.26 0.70 -9.48
CA SER A 60 -11.42 0.70 -8.03
C SER A 60 -11.11 2.08 -7.43
N ARG A 61 -10.00 2.69 -7.86
CA ARG A 61 -9.59 4.04 -7.43
C ARG A 61 -10.61 5.09 -7.85
N ASP A 62 -11.13 4.99 -9.08
CA ASP A 62 -12.17 5.90 -9.58
C ASP A 62 -13.47 5.76 -8.81
N ALA A 63 -13.87 4.53 -8.45
CA ALA A 63 -15.05 4.27 -7.62
C ALA A 63 -14.91 4.87 -6.22
N VAL A 64 -13.75 4.72 -5.58
CA VAL A 64 -13.44 5.36 -4.29
C VAL A 64 -13.53 6.88 -4.41
N ALA A 65 -12.91 7.46 -5.46
CA ALA A 65 -12.95 8.90 -5.70
C ALA A 65 -14.38 9.44 -5.89
N GLU A 66 -15.22 8.71 -6.66
CA GLU A 66 -16.61 9.09 -6.90
C GLU A 66 -17.44 9.08 -5.61
N ILE A 67 -17.29 8.04 -4.78
CA ILE A 67 -18.00 7.94 -3.49
C ILE A 67 -17.61 9.10 -2.57
N ILE A 68 -16.32 9.39 -2.41
CA ILE A 68 -15.83 10.48 -1.58
C ILE A 68 -16.33 11.83 -2.10
N LYS A 69 -16.28 12.05 -3.41
CA LYS A 69 -16.80 13.27 -4.05
C LYS A 69 -18.29 13.46 -3.80
N ASN A 70 -19.08 12.40 -3.92
CA ASN A 70 -20.53 12.44 -3.68
C ASN A 70 -20.85 12.70 -2.20
N ALA A 71 -20.04 12.17 -1.27
CA ALA A 71 -20.22 12.36 0.16
C ALA A 71 -19.86 13.78 0.62
N THR A 72 -18.81 14.38 0.06
CA THR A 72 -18.26 15.66 0.55
C THR A 72 -18.62 16.86 -0.33
N GLY A 73 -18.94 16.62 -1.62
CA GLY A 73 -19.12 17.67 -2.62
C GLY A 73 -17.79 18.30 -3.09
N ARG A 74 -16.63 17.82 -2.63
CA ARG A 74 -15.31 18.26 -3.08
C ARG A 74 -14.84 17.43 -4.26
N ASP A 75 -14.03 18.01 -5.13
CA ASP A 75 -13.30 17.22 -6.14
C ASP A 75 -12.30 16.29 -5.44
N VAL A 76 -12.03 15.13 -6.07
CA VAL A 76 -11.08 14.13 -5.55
C VAL A 76 -9.98 13.91 -6.57
N GLU A 77 -8.74 13.87 -6.10
CA GLU A 77 -7.57 13.54 -6.89
C GLU A 77 -6.95 12.23 -6.38
N ILE A 78 -6.67 11.31 -7.29
CA ILE A 78 -5.98 10.06 -6.97
C ILE A 78 -4.47 10.27 -7.14
N MET A 79 -3.72 9.97 -6.09
CA MET A 79 -2.27 9.95 -6.09
C MET A 79 -1.79 8.50 -6.06
N THR A 80 -1.19 8.04 -7.15
CA THR A 80 -0.51 6.75 -7.21
C THR A 80 0.98 6.94 -6.94
N THR A 81 1.61 5.95 -6.33
CA THR A 81 3.03 5.99 -5.96
C THR A 81 3.78 4.77 -6.47
N THR A 82 5.09 4.86 -6.50
CA THR A 82 6.00 3.74 -6.78
C THR A 82 6.86 3.38 -5.56
N ASP A 83 6.56 3.98 -4.40
CA ASP A 83 7.32 3.79 -3.16
C ASP A 83 6.38 3.96 -1.97
N TYR A 84 6.43 3.02 -1.02
CA TYR A 84 5.61 3.00 0.20
C TYR A 84 5.84 4.25 1.08
N ASN A 85 7.11 4.67 1.23
CA ASN A 85 7.44 5.84 2.05
C ASN A 85 6.87 7.13 1.46
N VAL A 86 6.76 7.21 0.11
CA VAL A 86 6.14 8.38 -0.55
C VAL A 86 4.65 8.47 -0.17
N ALA A 87 3.94 7.33 -0.12
CA ALA A 87 2.54 7.31 0.31
C ALA A 87 2.39 7.72 1.79
N ILE A 88 3.21 7.16 2.68
CA ILE A 88 3.24 7.49 4.10
C ILE A 88 3.51 8.98 4.31
N GLU A 89 4.57 9.52 3.70
CA GLU A 89 4.95 10.93 3.85
C GLU A 89 3.93 11.90 3.25
N ALA A 90 3.24 11.52 2.16
CA ALA A 90 2.17 12.33 1.58
C ALA A 90 1.01 12.49 2.58
N LEU A 91 0.64 11.43 3.28
CA LEU A 91 -0.42 11.47 4.30
C LEU A 91 0.05 12.20 5.56
N VAL A 92 1.26 11.91 6.08
CA VAL A 92 1.86 12.55 7.25
C VAL A 92 1.97 14.07 7.08
N SER A 93 2.41 14.52 5.91
CA SER A 93 2.59 15.96 5.61
C SER A 93 1.30 16.70 5.29
N GLY A 94 0.18 15.98 5.08
CA GLY A 94 -1.09 16.57 4.63
C GLY A 94 -1.12 16.88 3.13
N GLN A 95 -0.14 16.43 2.35
CA GLN A 95 -0.21 16.48 0.88
C GLN A 95 -1.35 15.59 0.36
N ALA A 96 -1.56 14.43 0.97
CA ALA A 96 -2.76 13.63 0.82
C ALA A 96 -3.64 13.77 2.08
N GLN A 97 -4.95 13.89 1.89
CA GLN A 97 -5.94 13.97 2.97
C GLN A 97 -6.37 12.60 3.43
N MET A 98 -6.29 11.61 2.54
CA MET A 98 -6.59 10.22 2.80
C MET A 98 -5.52 9.32 2.18
N GLY A 99 -5.40 8.10 2.71
CA GLY A 99 -4.53 7.06 2.15
C GLY A 99 -5.08 5.67 2.39
N TYR A 100 -4.82 4.76 1.47
CA TYR A 100 -4.99 3.33 1.66
C TYR A 100 -3.61 2.73 1.90
N LEU A 101 -3.32 2.36 3.14
CA LEU A 101 -2.01 1.92 3.61
C LEU A 101 -2.10 0.51 4.18
N GLY A 102 -1.00 -0.25 4.13
CA GLY A 102 -0.90 -1.44 4.97
C GLY A 102 -0.87 -1.08 6.46
N ALA A 103 -1.16 -2.02 7.34
CA ALA A 103 -1.23 -1.79 8.79
C ALA A 103 0.08 -1.22 9.37
N GLU A 104 1.25 -1.76 9.00
CA GLU A 104 2.56 -1.22 9.38
C GLU A 104 2.77 0.21 8.87
N GLY A 105 2.39 0.48 7.60
CA GLY A 105 2.47 1.82 7.02
C GLY A 105 1.60 2.82 7.77
N TYR A 106 0.41 2.40 8.21
CA TYR A 106 -0.47 3.19 9.06
C TYR A 106 0.16 3.47 10.44
N VAL A 107 0.67 2.44 11.12
CA VAL A 107 1.32 2.60 12.43
C VAL A 107 2.49 3.58 12.34
N GLN A 108 3.36 3.45 11.33
CA GLN A 108 4.46 4.39 11.11
C GLN A 108 3.98 5.81 10.79
N ALA A 109 2.89 5.97 10.04
CA ALA A 109 2.32 7.28 9.73
C ALA A 109 1.75 7.96 10.99
N ASN A 110 1.02 7.22 11.83
CA ASN A 110 0.47 7.68 13.10
C ASN A 110 1.57 8.04 14.11
N GLU A 111 2.65 7.24 14.22
CA GLU A 111 3.81 7.56 15.06
C GLU A 111 4.51 8.87 14.66
N LYS A 112 4.58 9.17 13.35
CA LYS A 112 5.15 10.42 12.83
C LYS A 112 4.22 11.62 13.01
N ASN A 113 2.92 11.39 12.91
CA ASN A 113 1.88 12.41 13.02
C ASN A 113 0.59 11.80 13.61
N ASP A 114 0.29 12.11 14.87
CA ASP A 114 -0.89 11.62 15.60
C ASP A 114 -2.23 12.08 15.00
N LYS A 115 -2.20 12.94 13.98
CA LYS A 115 -3.36 13.34 13.18
C LYS A 115 -3.67 12.37 12.04
N VAL A 116 -2.77 11.46 11.73
CA VAL A 116 -3.06 10.34 10.83
C VAL A 116 -3.76 9.27 11.66
N GLN A 117 -5.04 9.02 11.37
CA GLN A 117 -5.87 8.06 12.09
C GLN A 117 -6.52 7.08 11.11
N CYS A 118 -6.70 5.84 11.52
CA CYS A 118 -7.46 4.87 10.72
C CYS A 118 -8.95 5.25 10.72
N ALA A 119 -9.65 4.84 9.68
CA ALA A 119 -11.05 5.20 9.46
C ALA A 119 -11.93 3.96 9.30
N PHE A 120 -11.65 3.15 8.33
CA PHE A 120 -12.36 1.91 8.02
C PHE A 120 -11.44 0.92 7.30
N THR A 121 -11.78 -0.35 7.38
CA THR A 121 -11.07 -1.46 6.73
C THR A 121 -12.07 -2.49 6.24
N ALA A 122 -11.62 -3.45 5.42
CA ALA A 122 -12.46 -4.57 4.99
C ALA A 122 -12.78 -5.51 6.16
N SER A 123 -14.03 -5.94 6.24
CA SER A 123 -14.50 -6.93 7.21
C SER A 123 -14.18 -8.37 6.78
N ASP A 124 -14.37 -9.31 7.70
CA ASP A 124 -14.42 -10.74 7.42
C ASP A 124 -15.73 -11.15 6.69
N ALA A 125 -15.88 -12.45 6.43
CA ALA A 125 -17.08 -13.06 5.85
C ALA A 125 -18.37 -12.85 6.67
N ASN A 126 -18.28 -12.47 7.95
CA ASN A 126 -19.42 -12.21 8.82
C ASN A 126 -19.83 -10.73 8.85
N GLY A 127 -19.04 -9.84 8.24
CA GLY A 127 -19.20 -8.40 8.28
C GLY A 127 -18.65 -7.78 9.58
N THR A 128 -17.65 -8.43 10.20
CA THR A 128 -17.02 -8.01 11.46
C THR A 128 -15.51 -7.90 11.32
N LEU A 129 -14.83 -7.46 12.37
CA LEU A 129 -13.37 -7.43 12.47
C LEU A 129 -12.77 -8.68 13.13
N ASP A 130 -13.59 -9.62 13.60
CA ASP A 130 -13.14 -10.72 14.46
C ASP A 130 -12.13 -11.66 13.77
N GLU A 131 -12.34 -11.93 12.47
CA GLU A 131 -11.47 -12.76 11.64
C GLU A 131 -10.97 -12.01 10.38
N ALA A 132 -11.11 -10.68 10.36
CA ALA A 132 -10.74 -9.85 9.23
C ALA A 132 -9.22 -9.84 9.03
N CYS A 133 -8.75 -10.63 8.09
CA CYS A 133 -7.33 -10.76 7.76
C CYS A 133 -7.13 -11.16 6.30
N TYR A 134 -5.93 -10.90 5.81
CA TYR A 134 -5.35 -11.46 4.59
C TYR A 134 -4.06 -12.19 4.97
N TYR A 135 -3.29 -12.70 4.02
CA TYR A 135 -2.16 -13.56 4.34
C TYR A 135 -0.84 -13.06 3.78
N SER A 136 0.16 -12.94 4.66
CA SER A 136 1.56 -12.87 4.27
C SER A 136 2.07 -14.27 3.96
N ARG A 137 2.67 -14.46 2.79
CA ARG A 137 3.20 -15.74 2.33
C ARG A 137 4.71 -15.65 2.16
N ILE A 138 5.43 -16.70 2.59
CA ILE A 138 6.81 -16.95 2.16
C ILE A 138 6.77 -18.07 1.15
N CYS A 139 7.24 -17.79 -0.05
CA CYS A 139 7.11 -18.65 -1.22
C CYS A 139 8.47 -19.00 -1.84
N VAL A 140 8.50 -20.15 -2.52
CA VAL A 140 9.63 -20.60 -3.33
C VAL A 140 9.15 -21.09 -4.68
N LYS A 141 10.00 -21.11 -5.72
CA LYS A 141 9.62 -21.75 -6.99
C LYS A 141 9.29 -23.22 -6.76
N THR A 142 8.20 -23.72 -7.33
CA THR A 142 7.74 -25.11 -7.14
C THR A 142 8.80 -26.13 -7.54
N GLU A 143 9.59 -25.86 -8.58
CA GLU A 143 10.71 -26.72 -9.00
C GLU A 143 11.79 -26.90 -7.91
N ASN A 144 11.87 -25.98 -6.95
CA ASN A 144 12.84 -25.99 -5.85
C ASN A 144 12.22 -26.38 -4.49
N ALA A 145 10.90 -26.62 -4.41
CA ALA A 145 10.16 -26.83 -3.18
C ALA A 145 10.72 -27.99 -2.32
N ASP A 146 11.20 -29.07 -2.95
CA ASP A 146 11.81 -30.22 -2.27
C ASP A 146 12.98 -29.83 -1.35
N GLN A 147 13.67 -28.70 -1.60
CA GLN A 147 14.74 -28.21 -0.73
C GLN A 147 14.22 -27.68 0.62
N TYR A 148 12.93 -27.41 0.71
CA TYR A 148 12.25 -26.83 1.87
C TYR A 148 11.28 -27.83 2.53
N ALA A 149 11.35 -29.11 2.12
CA ALA A 149 10.51 -30.17 2.71
C ALA A 149 10.83 -30.38 4.19
N SER A 150 9.78 -30.52 5.01
CA SER A 150 9.84 -30.78 6.45
C SER A 150 8.79 -31.84 6.80
N GLY A 151 9.19 -33.11 6.80
CA GLY A 151 8.26 -34.24 6.93
C GLY A 151 7.31 -34.32 5.74
N ASP A 152 6.00 -34.29 6.02
CA ASP A 152 4.95 -34.37 5.00
C ASP A 152 4.48 -32.96 4.52
N THR A 153 5.20 -31.90 4.90
CA THR A 153 4.88 -30.51 4.57
C THR A 153 6.16 -29.74 4.21
N TYR A 154 6.11 -28.42 4.22
CA TYR A 154 7.25 -27.53 3.98
C TYR A 154 7.48 -26.61 5.19
N SER A 155 8.68 -26.03 5.28
CA SER A 155 9.02 -25.04 6.30
C SER A 155 10.07 -24.05 5.79
N ILE A 156 10.24 -22.98 6.56
CA ILE A 156 11.27 -21.94 6.29
C ILE A 156 12.67 -22.35 6.82
N ASP A 157 12.86 -23.56 7.35
CA ASP A 157 14.12 -24.02 7.98
C ASP A 157 15.35 -23.80 7.07
N ASN A 158 15.18 -23.93 5.76
CA ASN A 158 16.26 -23.91 4.79
C ASN A 158 16.39 -22.57 4.03
N ILE A 159 15.76 -21.49 4.46
CA ILE A 159 15.90 -20.18 3.79
C ILE A 159 17.20 -19.45 4.15
N LYS A 160 17.85 -19.80 5.25
CA LYS A 160 19.12 -19.19 5.65
C LYS A 160 20.19 -19.39 4.59
N GLY A 161 20.87 -18.29 4.22
CA GLY A 161 21.92 -18.30 3.19
C GLY A 161 21.39 -18.33 1.75
N LYS A 162 20.08 -18.28 1.54
CA LYS A 162 19.43 -18.12 0.25
C LYS A 162 19.36 -16.65 -0.15
N SER A 163 19.08 -16.35 -1.41
CA SER A 163 18.65 -15.02 -1.83
C SER A 163 17.16 -14.83 -1.51
N PHE A 164 16.78 -13.63 -1.07
CA PHE A 164 15.41 -13.36 -0.63
C PHE A 164 14.89 -12.03 -1.20
N SER A 165 13.63 -12.02 -1.64
CA SER A 165 12.93 -10.80 -2.04
C SER A 165 11.86 -10.44 -1.02
N PHE A 166 11.96 -9.24 -0.48
CA PHE A 166 10.90 -8.55 0.26
C PHE A 166 10.18 -7.54 -0.64
N VAL A 167 9.09 -6.95 -0.15
CA VAL A 167 8.33 -5.93 -0.87
C VAL A 167 8.93 -4.54 -0.66
N SER A 168 8.85 -4.04 0.56
CA SER A 168 9.40 -2.76 1.04
C SER A 168 9.63 -2.89 2.54
N ALA A 169 10.61 -2.20 3.10
CA ALA A 169 10.86 -2.20 4.55
C ALA A 169 9.69 -1.65 5.39
N THR A 170 8.74 -0.98 4.75
CA THR A 170 7.52 -0.42 5.37
C THR A 170 6.25 -1.17 4.96
N SER A 171 6.38 -2.31 4.26
CA SER A 171 5.25 -3.20 3.94
C SER A 171 4.94 -4.11 5.12
N THR A 172 3.66 -4.24 5.46
CA THR A 172 3.19 -5.12 6.53
C THR A 172 3.43 -6.59 6.17
N SER A 173 2.74 -7.09 5.15
CA SER A 173 2.77 -8.49 4.72
C SER A 173 4.02 -8.85 3.93
N GLY A 174 4.67 -7.86 3.30
CA GLY A 174 5.87 -8.08 2.50
C GLY A 174 7.20 -7.90 3.26
N PHE A 175 7.17 -7.40 4.52
CA PHE A 175 8.37 -7.26 5.35
C PHE A 175 8.11 -7.43 6.85
N ALA A 176 7.29 -6.61 7.51
CA ALA A 176 7.17 -6.60 8.97
C ALA A 176 6.77 -7.98 9.52
N ILE A 177 5.70 -8.56 9.00
CA ILE A 177 5.19 -9.87 9.42
C ILE A 177 6.12 -11.02 9.05
N PRO A 178 6.56 -11.21 7.79
CA PRO A 178 7.48 -12.29 7.46
C PRO A 178 8.83 -12.15 8.17
N SER A 179 9.33 -10.93 8.38
CA SER A 179 10.56 -10.70 9.16
C SER A 179 10.39 -11.10 10.61
N SER A 180 9.28 -10.74 11.25
CA SER A 180 8.97 -11.17 12.63
C SER A 180 8.91 -12.70 12.73
N SER A 181 8.26 -13.36 11.77
CA SER A 181 8.19 -14.82 11.70
C SER A 181 9.58 -15.45 11.57
N ILE A 182 10.44 -14.92 10.68
CA ILE A 182 11.80 -15.40 10.46
C ILE A 182 12.66 -15.16 11.71
N VAL A 183 12.61 -13.95 12.30
CA VAL A 183 13.32 -13.60 13.52
C VAL A 183 12.97 -14.56 14.66
N SER A 184 11.67 -14.80 14.86
CA SER A 184 11.18 -15.73 15.89
C SER A 184 11.62 -17.16 15.63
N HIS A 185 11.50 -17.63 14.38
CA HIS A 185 11.82 -19.01 14.01
C HIS A 185 13.32 -19.33 14.18
N PHE A 186 14.20 -18.41 13.78
CA PHE A 186 15.64 -18.61 13.83
C PHE A 186 16.30 -18.06 15.10
N GLY A 187 15.54 -17.40 15.98
CA GLY A 187 16.06 -16.77 17.20
C GLY A 187 17.06 -15.65 16.92
N LEU A 188 16.77 -14.81 15.91
CA LEU A 188 17.60 -13.65 15.57
C LEU A 188 17.38 -12.52 16.59
N GLU A 189 18.34 -11.60 16.70
CA GLU A 189 18.26 -10.47 17.65
C GLU A 189 17.31 -9.36 17.16
N SER A 190 17.26 -9.15 15.84
CA SER A 190 16.36 -8.16 15.19
C SER A 190 16.17 -8.47 13.70
N SER A 191 15.17 -7.83 13.09
CA SER A 191 14.92 -7.85 11.64
C SER A 191 16.03 -7.16 10.84
N ASP A 192 16.87 -6.31 11.45
CA ASP A 192 18.01 -5.68 10.77
C ASP A 192 18.97 -6.71 10.18
N GLN A 193 19.07 -7.88 10.81
CA GLN A 193 19.90 -8.99 10.31
C GLN A 193 19.38 -9.57 8.98
N LEU A 194 18.14 -9.27 8.60
CA LEU A 194 17.51 -9.71 7.36
C LEU A 194 17.69 -8.69 6.22
N LEU A 195 18.20 -7.48 6.51
CA LEU A 195 18.32 -6.38 5.56
C LEU A 195 19.68 -6.31 4.87
N GLU A 196 20.71 -6.98 5.43
CA GLU A 196 22.08 -6.90 4.94
C GLU A 196 22.49 -8.17 4.23
N ASP A 197 23.02 -8.03 3.01
CA ASP A 197 23.60 -9.13 2.24
C ASP A 197 24.67 -9.88 3.02
N GLY A 198 24.59 -11.20 3.01
CA GLY A 198 25.56 -12.07 3.64
C GLY A 198 25.44 -12.20 5.16
N THR A 199 24.50 -11.51 5.81
CA THR A 199 24.26 -11.63 7.26
C THR A 199 23.39 -12.85 7.59
N PHE A 200 22.14 -12.86 7.16
CA PHE A 200 21.25 -14.02 7.25
C PHE A 200 20.99 -14.62 5.88
N PHE A 201 20.61 -13.79 4.91
CA PHE A 201 20.45 -14.15 3.51
C PHE A 201 21.76 -13.93 2.76
N SER A 202 21.98 -14.67 1.66
CA SER A 202 23.13 -14.44 0.79
C SER A 202 23.04 -13.10 0.06
N SER A 203 21.85 -12.70 -0.34
CA SER A 203 21.48 -11.38 -0.83
C SER A 203 20.03 -11.07 -0.53
N VAL A 204 19.72 -9.78 -0.37
CA VAL A 204 18.39 -9.26 -0.12
C VAL A 204 18.02 -8.29 -1.22
N MET A 205 16.79 -8.36 -1.70
CA MET A 205 16.26 -7.41 -2.66
C MET A 205 14.86 -6.99 -2.27
N PHE A 206 14.42 -5.86 -2.83
CA PHE A 206 13.08 -5.34 -2.64
C PHE A 206 12.38 -5.27 -4.00
N GLY A 207 11.12 -5.75 -4.03
CA GLY A 207 10.29 -5.75 -5.25
C GLY A 207 9.54 -4.45 -5.47
N ASP A 208 9.55 -3.54 -4.48
CA ASP A 208 8.84 -2.27 -4.43
C ASP A 208 7.30 -2.41 -4.47
N SER A 209 6.79 -3.61 -4.75
CA SER A 209 5.39 -4.04 -4.70
C SER A 209 5.31 -5.55 -4.46
N HIS A 210 4.14 -6.07 -4.07
CA HIS A 210 3.89 -7.51 -3.91
C HIS A 210 4.07 -8.24 -5.25
N GLN A 211 3.57 -7.65 -6.33
CA GLN A 211 3.78 -8.16 -7.69
C GLN A 211 5.27 -8.20 -8.06
N GLY A 212 6.03 -7.15 -7.72
CA GLY A 212 7.47 -7.09 -7.99
C GLY A 212 8.27 -8.15 -7.22
N SER A 213 7.92 -8.39 -5.94
CA SER A 213 8.54 -9.45 -5.14
C SER A 213 8.23 -10.84 -5.69
N ALA A 214 6.99 -11.11 -6.09
CA ALA A 214 6.59 -12.35 -6.73
C ALA A 214 7.31 -12.56 -8.07
N VAL A 215 7.44 -11.53 -8.90
CA VAL A 215 8.20 -11.58 -10.17
C VAL A 215 9.69 -11.86 -9.92
N ASN A 216 10.30 -11.29 -8.87
CA ASN A 216 11.68 -11.61 -8.51
C ASN A 216 11.86 -13.10 -8.22
N LEU A 217 10.93 -13.72 -7.50
CA LEU A 217 10.94 -15.16 -7.26
C LEU A 217 10.78 -15.95 -8.56
N LEU A 218 9.72 -15.66 -9.32
CA LEU A 218 9.34 -16.46 -10.50
C LEU A 218 10.35 -16.33 -11.65
N SER A 219 11.01 -15.19 -11.76
CA SER A 219 12.13 -14.99 -12.71
C SER A 219 13.44 -15.66 -12.26
N GLY A 220 13.50 -16.21 -11.02
CA GLY A 220 14.71 -16.84 -10.47
C GLY A 220 15.76 -15.82 -9.98
N ASN A 221 15.39 -14.55 -9.77
CA ASN A 221 16.28 -13.55 -9.18
C ASN A 221 16.44 -13.77 -7.66
N ALA A 222 15.44 -14.36 -7.01
CA ALA A 222 15.45 -14.76 -5.61
C ALA A 222 15.13 -16.26 -5.47
N ASP A 223 15.73 -16.92 -4.45
CA ASP A 223 15.42 -18.32 -4.09
C ASP A 223 14.11 -18.42 -3.32
N ALA A 224 13.78 -17.40 -2.53
CA ALA A 224 12.54 -17.26 -1.79
C ALA A 224 12.07 -15.80 -1.79
N ALA A 225 10.78 -15.59 -1.58
CA ALA A 225 10.21 -14.25 -1.52
C ALA A 225 9.04 -14.19 -0.55
N ALA A 226 8.80 -12.98 -0.01
CA ALA A 226 7.59 -12.64 0.72
C ALA A 226 6.68 -11.76 -0.12
N PHE A 227 5.39 -12.10 -0.16
CA PHE A 227 4.31 -11.32 -0.76
C PHE A 227 2.97 -11.80 -0.18
N ASP A 228 1.90 -11.07 -0.40
CA ASP A 228 0.58 -11.46 0.10
C ASP A 228 -0.28 -12.19 -0.94
N ASP A 229 -1.52 -12.45 -0.56
CA ASP A 229 -2.55 -13.03 -1.42
C ASP A 229 -3.36 -11.99 -2.17
N ILE A 230 -3.80 -10.93 -1.48
CA ILE A 230 -4.80 -9.99 -2.01
C ILE A 230 -4.30 -9.17 -3.20
N ASP A 231 -3.01 -8.87 -3.28
CA ASP A 231 -2.43 -8.07 -4.36
C ASP A 231 -1.94 -8.92 -5.55
N VAL A 232 -1.86 -10.27 -5.39
CA VAL A 232 -1.29 -11.12 -6.43
C VAL A 232 -2.24 -12.22 -6.94
N ASP A 233 -3.19 -12.72 -6.14
CA ASP A 233 -3.98 -13.91 -6.52
C ASP A 233 -4.82 -13.72 -7.79
N MET A 234 -5.19 -12.49 -8.13
CA MET A 234 -5.85 -12.20 -9.40
C MET A 234 -5.03 -12.64 -10.64
N TYR A 235 -3.72 -12.80 -10.51
CA TYR A 235 -2.79 -13.22 -11.58
C TYR A 235 -2.47 -14.71 -11.57
N PHE A 236 -3.01 -15.48 -10.60
CA PHE A 236 -2.64 -16.87 -10.37
C PHE A 236 -3.84 -17.81 -10.36
N ASP A 237 -3.59 -19.06 -10.74
CA ASP A 237 -4.50 -20.19 -10.54
C ASP A 237 -3.96 -21.09 -9.44
N LEU A 238 -4.81 -21.53 -8.52
CA LEU A 238 -4.45 -22.57 -7.55
C LEU A 238 -4.38 -23.92 -8.28
N VAL A 239 -3.19 -24.52 -8.34
CA VAL A 239 -2.92 -25.78 -9.04
C VAL A 239 -3.12 -26.99 -8.13
N SER A 240 -2.70 -26.87 -6.85
CA SER A 240 -2.86 -27.94 -5.86
C SER A 240 -2.81 -27.42 -4.43
N GLY A 241 -3.38 -28.18 -3.51
CA GLY A 241 -3.51 -27.81 -2.09
C GLY A 241 -4.79 -27.03 -1.82
N GLU A 242 -4.92 -26.53 -0.60
CA GLU A 242 -6.00 -25.63 -0.21
C GLU A 242 -5.48 -24.18 -0.25
N PRO A 243 -6.31 -23.19 -0.57
CA PRO A 243 -5.91 -21.80 -0.58
C PRO A 243 -5.25 -21.37 0.73
N ASN A 244 -4.24 -20.55 0.66
CA ASN A 244 -3.58 -19.98 1.84
C ASN A 244 -3.13 -21.04 2.86
N THR A 245 -2.56 -22.15 2.39
CA THR A 245 -1.97 -23.18 3.24
C THR A 245 -0.53 -23.51 2.82
N VAL A 246 0.30 -23.91 3.78
CA VAL A 246 1.65 -24.39 3.47
C VAL A 246 1.56 -25.62 2.57
N GLY A 247 2.25 -25.59 1.43
CA GLY A 247 2.24 -26.63 0.41
C GLY A 247 1.27 -26.35 -0.75
N ALA A 248 0.44 -25.31 -0.65
CA ALA A 248 -0.36 -24.87 -1.80
C ALA A 248 0.54 -24.43 -2.95
N VAL A 249 0.17 -24.79 -4.16
CA VAL A 249 0.89 -24.45 -5.41
C VAL A 249 0.01 -23.58 -6.27
N TYR A 250 0.56 -22.47 -6.67
CA TYR A 250 -0.08 -21.50 -7.57
C TYR A 250 0.72 -21.39 -8.86
N GLN A 251 0.04 -21.11 -9.96
CA GLN A 251 0.62 -20.91 -11.28
C GLN A 251 0.19 -19.56 -11.85
N VAL A 252 1.11 -18.85 -12.45
CA VAL A 252 0.80 -17.62 -13.21
C VAL A 252 -0.12 -17.97 -14.38
N LYS A 253 -1.26 -17.27 -14.49
CA LYS A 253 -2.25 -17.45 -15.57
C LYS A 253 -1.59 -17.24 -16.94
N ASP A 254 -2.07 -17.96 -17.95
CA ASP A 254 -1.54 -17.89 -19.33
C ASP A 254 -1.78 -16.52 -19.99
N ASP A 255 -2.78 -15.79 -19.53
CA ASP A 255 -3.15 -14.44 -19.98
C ASP A 255 -2.78 -13.32 -19.00
N ALA A 256 -2.07 -13.65 -17.92
CA ALA A 256 -1.67 -12.66 -16.89
C ALA A 256 -1.08 -11.42 -17.55
N ALA A 257 -1.55 -10.24 -17.09
CA ALA A 257 -1.04 -8.95 -17.52
C ALA A 257 0.34 -8.64 -16.92
N ALA A 258 0.95 -7.54 -17.34
CA ALA A 258 2.15 -7.05 -16.69
C ALA A 258 1.88 -6.76 -15.20
N PRO A 259 2.82 -7.06 -14.28
CA PRO A 259 4.22 -7.45 -14.58
C PRO A 259 4.43 -8.95 -14.76
N PHE A 260 3.39 -9.79 -14.70
CA PHE A 260 3.49 -11.25 -14.75
C PHE A 260 3.54 -11.82 -16.18
N ASP A 261 3.35 -11.00 -17.21
CA ASP A 261 3.37 -11.41 -18.61
C ASP A 261 4.70 -12.06 -19.05
N THR A 262 5.79 -11.80 -18.33
CA THR A 262 7.12 -12.37 -18.59
C THR A 262 7.38 -13.71 -17.89
N VAL A 263 6.51 -14.10 -16.96
CA VAL A 263 6.65 -15.30 -16.11
C VAL A 263 5.40 -16.20 -16.15
N ARG A 264 4.61 -16.09 -17.21
CA ARG A 264 3.41 -16.93 -17.41
C ARG A 264 3.73 -18.42 -17.33
N GLY A 265 2.88 -19.17 -16.65
CA GLY A 265 3.03 -20.62 -16.44
C GLY A 265 4.05 -21.00 -15.36
N GLU A 266 4.84 -20.07 -14.84
CA GLU A 266 5.73 -20.32 -13.70
C GLU A 266 4.91 -20.59 -12.44
N GLN A 267 5.46 -21.40 -11.53
CA GLN A 267 4.76 -21.85 -10.33
C GLN A 267 5.55 -21.53 -9.07
N PHE A 268 4.81 -21.20 -7.99
CA PHE A 268 5.36 -21.12 -6.65
C PHE A 268 4.64 -22.06 -5.67
N THR A 269 5.34 -22.42 -4.61
CA THR A 269 4.82 -23.19 -3.46
C THR A 269 4.95 -22.35 -2.20
N ILE A 270 3.89 -22.29 -1.41
CA ILE A 270 3.91 -21.64 -0.09
C ILE A 270 4.68 -22.52 0.91
N ILE A 271 5.70 -21.97 1.56
CA ILE A 271 6.49 -22.64 2.60
C ILE A 271 6.33 -22.01 4.00
N GLY A 272 5.71 -20.84 4.07
CA GLY A 272 5.36 -20.15 5.31
C GLY A 272 4.17 -19.23 5.06
N ILE A 273 3.31 -19.08 6.07
CA ILE A 273 2.10 -18.26 5.99
C ILE A 273 1.78 -17.66 7.35
N THR A 274 1.30 -16.42 7.36
CA THR A 274 0.90 -15.72 8.58
C THR A 274 -0.29 -14.82 8.27
N PRO A 275 -1.39 -14.85 9.06
CA PRO A 275 -2.49 -13.90 8.91
C PRO A 275 -2.03 -12.48 9.27
N VAL A 276 -2.58 -11.50 8.58
CA VAL A 276 -2.26 -10.08 8.68
C VAL A 276 -3.54 -9.29 8.79
N LEU A 277 -3.61 -8.30 9.69
CA LEU A 277 -4.76 -7.43 9.80
C LEU A 277 -4.98 -6.63 8.50
N ASN A 278 -6.24 -6.54 8.07
CA ASN A 278 -6.60 -5.85 6.83
C ASN A 278 -6.14 -4.39 6.81
N ALA A 279 -5.76 -3.93 5.63
CA ALA A 279 -5.25 -2.59 5.36
C ALA A 279 -6.33 -1.52 5.65
N PRO A 280 -6.04 -0.45 6.40
CA PRO A 280 -6.97 0.63 6.63
C PRO A 280 -6.97 1.68 5.54
N PHE A 281 -8.13 2.30 5.29
CA PHE A 281 -8.18 3.68 4.86
C PHE A 281 -7.92 4.60 6.05
N CYS A 282 -7.06 5.59 5.85
CA CYS A 282 -6.61 6.53 6.88
C CYS A 282 -6.96 7.96 6.49
N TYR A 283 -7.16 8.81 7.51
CA TYR A 283 -7.31 10.24 7.35
C TYR A 283 -6.10 10.99 7.93
N ASN A 284 -5.76 12.13 7.34
CA ASN A 284 -5.07 13.17 8.07
C ASN A 284 -6.13 14.16 8.61
N THR A 285 -6.43 14.05 9.91
CA THR A 285 -7.52 14.77 10.56
C THR A 285 -7.30 16.28 10.67
N ASP A 286 -6.07 16.79 10.44
CA ASP A 286 -5.80 18.22 10.33
C ASP A 286 -6.28 18.81 8.98
N THR A 287 -6.52 17.97 7.98
CA THR A 287 -6.81 18.38 6.61
C THR A 287 -8.25 18.10 6.17
N LEU A 288 -8.98 17.27 6.92
CA LEU A 288 -10.39 16.98 6.75
C LEU A 288 -11.17 17.40 7.99
N SER A 289 -12.28 18.12 7.81
CA SER A 289 -13.19 18.42 8.92
C SER A 289 -13.87 17.16 9.47
N GLU A 290 -14.32 17.21 10.73
CA GLU A 290 -15.05 16.10 11.35
C GLU A 290 -16.30 15.71 10.55
N ASP A 291 -17.02 16.70 9.98
CA ASP A 291 -18.19 16.45 9.13
C ASP A 291 -17.82 15.70 7.84
N GLU A 292 -16.69 16.05 7.21
CA GLU A 292 -16.19 15.35 6.01
C GLU A 292 -15.74 13.92 6.36
N GLN A 293 -14.98 13.73 7.45
CA GLN A 293 -14.56 12.41 7.92
C GLN A 293 -15.78 11.51 8.18
N GLN A 294 -16.81 12.03 8.87
CA GLN A 294 -18.03 11.30 9.11
C GLN A 294 -18.76 10.95 7.82
N ALA A 295 -18.95 11.93 6.92
CA ALA A 295 -19.64 11.72 5.65
C ALA A 295 -18.93 10.66 4.76
N ILE A 296 -17.60 10.70 4.71
CA ILE A 296 -16.80 9.71 3.98
C ILE A 296 -16.95 8.33 4.62
N THR A 297 -16.80 8.22 5.93
CA THR A 297 -16.94 6.94 6.64
C THR A 297 -18.33 6.34 6.41
N GLU A 298 -19.40 7.12 6.58
CA GLU A 298 -20.78 6.67 6.35
C GLU A 298 -20.99 6.20 4.90
N ALA A 299 -20.45 6.92 3.91
CA ALA A 299 -20.58 6.54 2.51
C ALA A 299 -19.78 5.26 2.19
N MET A 300 -18.52 5.18 2.63
CA MET A 300 -17.65 4.04 2.36
C MET A 300 -18.11 2.76 3.06
N THR A 301 -18.70 2.86 4.26
CA THR A 301 -19.25 1.70 5.01
C THR A 301 -20.71 1.38 4.66
N SER A 302 -21.27 2.03 3.63
CA SER A 302 -22.67 1.84 3.23
C SER A 302 -22.89 0.53 2.47
N ALA A 303 -24.16 0.06 2.47
CA ALA A 303 -24.55 -1.09 1.67
C ALA A 303 -24.38 -0.85 0.14
N ASP A 304 -24.50 0.40 -0.30
CA ASP A 304 -24.31 0.75 -1.72
C ASP A 304 -22.84 0.58 -2.12
N THR A 305 -21.91 0.95 -1.25
CA THR A 305 -20.48 0.70 -1.47
C THR A 305 -20.15 -0.80 -1.42
N ALA A 306 -20.72 -1.57 -0.49
CA ALA A 306 -20.54 -3.02 -0.43
C ALA A 306 -21.11 -3.74 -1.65
N ALA A 307 -22.06 -3.14 -2.36
CA ALA A 307 -22.62 -3.65 -3.62
C ALA A 307 -21.84 -3.18 -4.88
N ASN A 308 -20.87 -2.29 -4.74
CA ASN A 308 -20.09 -1.78 -5.86
C ASN A 308 -19.00 -2.77 -6.25
N SER A 309 -19.18 -3.41 -7.42
CA SER A 309 -18.27 -4.46 -7.90
C SER A 309 -16.85 -3.96 -8.27
N ALA A 310 -16.66 -2.66 -8.47
CA ALA A 310 -15.32 -2.11 -8.66
C ALA A 310 -14.53 -2.00 -7.33
N ILE A 311 -15.22 -2.06 -6.18
CA ILE A 311 -14.59 -2.07 -4.86
C ILE A 311 -14.59 -3.49 -4.28
N PHE A 312 -15.75 -4.13 -4.25
CA PHE A 312 -15.95 -5.49 -3.72
C PHE A 312 -16.28 -6.45 -4.87
N TYR A 313 -15.28 -7.17 -5.35
CA TYR A 313 -15.44 -8.09 -6.48
C TYR A 313 -15.77 -9.52 -6.04
N ASP A 314 -16.38 -10.28 -6.93
CA ASP A 314 -16.68 -11.69 -6.73
C ASP A 314 -15.51 -12.53 -7.24
N GLY A 315 -14.81 -13.21 -6.35
CA GLY A 315 -13.64 -14.06 -6.68
C GLY A 315 -14.00 -15.28 -7.54
N GLU A 316 -15.30 -15.64 -7.68
CA GLU A 316 -15.74 -16.70 -8.63
C GLU A 316 -15.77 -16.21 -10.09
N ASP A 317 -15.75 -14.90 -10.34
CA ASP A 317 -15.65 -14.32 -11.68
C ASP A 317 -14.17 -14.08 -12.04
N GLU A 318 -13.61 -14.95 -12.86
CA GLU A 318 -12.21 -14.91 -13.31
C GLU A 318 -11.79 -13.56 -13.98
N ASN A 319 -12.75 -12.73 -14.38
CA ASN A 319 -12.51 -11.43 -15.01
C ASN A 319 -12.80 -10.25 -14.07
N ALA A 320 -13.31 -10.53 -12.86
CA ALA A 320 -13.58 -9.47 -11.91
C ALA A 320 -12.28 -8.97 -11.28
N THR A 321 -12.18 -7.65 -11.12
CA THR A 321 -11.12 -6.98 -10.41
C THR A 321 -11.74 -5.95 -9.48
N GLY A 322 -11.18 -5.79 -8.29
CA GLY A 322 -11.67 -4.86 -7.29
C GLY A 322 -10.64 -4.67 -6.18
N LEU A 323 -10.94 -3.82 -5.24
CA LEU A 323 -10.05 -3.53 -4.11
C LEU A 323 -10.10 -4.63 -3.04
N VAL A 324 -11.25 -5.29 -2.92
CA VAL A 324 -11.52 -6.33 -1.89
C VAL A 324 -12.27 -7.48 -2.53
N GLU A 325 -11.78 -8.69 -2.38
CA GLU A 325 -12.52 -9.90 -2.72
C GLU A 325 -13.63 -10.16 -1.70
N LYS A 326 -14.82 -10.49 -2.18
CA LYS A 326 -15.94 -10.87 -1.32
C LYS A 326 -15.80 -12.29 -0.82
N GLU A 327 -15.62 -12.44 0.46
CA GLU A 327 -15.75 -13.75 1.11
C GLU A 327 -17.21 -14.18 1.31
N SER A 328 -18.13 -13.21 1.37
CA SER A 328 -19.58 -13.42 1.46
C SER A 328 -20.36 -12.16 1.07
N ASP A 329 -21.70 -12.28 1.03
CA ASP A 329 -22.60 -11.13 0.84
C ASP A 329 -22.54 -10.10 1.98
N LYS A 330 -21.88 -10.41 3.11
CA LYS A 330 -21.72 -9.50 4.25
C LYS A 330 -20.39 -8.76 4.25
N THR A 331 -19.44 -9.18 3.42
CA THR A 331 -18.15 -8.49 3.30
C THR A 331 -18.37 -7.05 2.88
N ALA A 332 -17.85 -6.11 3.68
CA ALA A 332 -18.03 -4.68 3.51
C ALA A 332 -16.88 -3.94 4.19
N PHE A 333 -16.74 -2.64 3.94
CA PHE A 333 -15.93 -1.82 4.85
C PHE A 333 -16.67 -1.60 6.17
N VAL A 334 -15.92 -1.66 7.27
CA VAL A 334 -16.38 -1.38 8.62
C VAL A 334 -15.45 -0.37 9.27
N ALA A 335 -16.00 0.50 10.13
CA ALA A 335 -15.18 1.45 10.87
C ALA A 335 -14.22 0.71 11.80
N VAL A 336 -13.01 1.23 11.93
CA VAL A 336 -11.95 0.65 12.75
C VAL A 336 -11.30 1.73 13.62
N GLU A 337 -10.86 1.35 14.82
CA GLU A 337 -10.14 2.23 15.75
C GLU A 337 -8.67 1.84 15.84
N ASP A 338 -7.81 2.78 16.21
CA ASP A 338 -6.34 2.60 16.33
C ASP A 338 -5.96 1.34 17.11
N SER A 339 -6.66 1.07 18.21
CA SER A 339 -6.38 -0.08 19.07
C SER A 339 -6.50 -1.45 18.39
N TRP A 340 -7.17 -1.51 17.24
CA TRP A 340 -7.23 -2.75 16.46
C TRP A 340 -5.88 -3.10 15.82
N TYR A 341 -5.02 -2.10 15.61
CA TYR A 341 -3.68 -2.25 15.05
C TYR A 341 -2.57 -2.37 16.11
N ASP A 342 -2.88 -2.36 17.41
CA ASP A 342 -1.88 -2.54 18.48
C ASP A 342 -1.01 -3.80 18.33
N PRO A 343 -1.47 -4.92 17.70
CA PRO A 343 -0.62 -6.10 17.51
C PRO A 343 0.47 -5.97 16.44
N ILE A 344 0.40 -4.93 15.58
CA ILE A 344 1.40 -4.66 14.53
C ILE A 344 2.60 -3.94 15.12
#